data_e6a0d657a9cfca8405532bd40a2e9512
#
_entry.id   e6a0d657a9cfca8405532bd40a2e9512
#
_cell.length_a   1.000
_cell.length_b   1.000
_cell.length_c   1.000
_cell.angle_alpha   90.00
_cell.angle_beta   90.00
_cell.angle_gamma   90.00
#
_symmetry.space_group_name_H-M   'P 1'
#
loop_
_entity.id
_entity.type
_entity.pdbx_description
1 polymer ?
#
loop_
_entity_poly.entity_id
_entity_poly.type
_entity_poly.pdbx_seq_one_letter_code
_entity_poly.pdbx_strand_id
1 'polypeptide(L)'
;MAKLKVKGTVLSLGSGTTYTPVAQIRSFGVDGMETETYDSRTLDGTAGVEYDPTGYVEGGSTTFELLHDPALSGHQDIHDLVTSACLNTNGTANKTNWKMIFANTSSTEMTMVAAGVGFSITGEASSGLAASVTLKHSGCPVLPT
;
A
#
# COMPACT_ATOMS: atom_id res chain seq x y z
N MET A 1 20.28 17.79 2.27
CA MET A 1 19.52 16.56 2.01
C MET A 1 18.70 16.74 0.75
N ALA A 2 18.87 15.88 -0.24
CA ALA A 2 18.11 15.98 -1.48
C ALA A 2 16.67 15.47 -1.24
N LYS A 3 15.69 16.23 -1.74
CA LYS A 3 14.29 15.81 -1.69
C LYS A 3 14.04 14.76 -2.78
N LEU A 4 13.30 13.72 -2.44
CA LEU A 4 12.89 12.71 -3.40
C LEU A 4 11.83 13.30 -4.34
N LYS A 5 12.00 13.06 -5.63
CA LYS A 5 11.04 13.48 -6.64
C LYS A 5 10.03 12.36 -6.88
N VAL A 6 8.78 12.75 -7.04
CA VAL A 6 7.69 11.80 -7.34
C VAL A 6 7.71 11.36 -8.79
N LYS A 7 8.02 12.28 -9.71
CA LYS A 7 8.10 11.97 -11.14
C LYS A 7 9.14 10.88 -11.41
N GLY A 8 8.74 9.84 -12.09
CA GLY A 8 9.60 8.69 -12.38
C GLY A 8 9.58 7.60 -11.32
N THR A 9 8.77 7.74 -10.27
CA THR A 9 8.57 6.69 -9.28
C THR A 9 7.90 5.48 -9.91
N VAL A 10 8.43 4.29 -9.64
CA VAL A 10 7.91 3.01 -10.16
C VAL A 10 7.40 2.17 -9.01
N LEU A 11 6.14 1.75 -9.10
CA LEU A 11 5.55 0.76 -8.18
C LEU A 11 5.57 -0.59 -8.86
N SER A 12 6.06 -1.60 -8.17
CA SER A 12 6.19 -2.97 -8.71
C SER A 12 5.51 -3.99 -7.81
N LEU A 13 4.82 -4.94 -8.44
CA LEU A 13 4.25 -6.10 -7.77
C LEU A 13 5.25 -7.24 -7.83
N GLY A 14 5.57 -7.83 -6.68
CA GLY A 14 6.51 -8.93 -6.57
C GLY A 14 5.86 -10.29 -6.74
N SER A 15 6.54 -11.16 -7.48
CA SER A 15 6.24 -12.57 -7.58
C SER A 15 7.54 -13.36 -7.37
N GLY A 16 7.71 -13.92 -6.17
CA GLY A 16 8.98 -14.53 -5.79
C GLY A 16 10.09 -13.47 -5.69
N THR A 17 11.13 -13.62 -6.49
CA THR A 17 12.24 -12.68 -6.58
C THR A 17 12.08 -11.67 -7.72
N THR A 18 11.05 -11.81 -8.55
CA THR A 18 10.81 -10.96 -9.72
C THR A 18 9.75 -9.91 -9.38
N TYR A 19 10.01 -8.67 -9.77
CA TYR A 19 9.08 -7.55 -9.62
C TYR A 19 8.64 -7.05 -10.98
N THR A 20 7.32 -6.96 -11.16
CA THR A 20 6.71 -6.45 -12.40
C THR A 20 6.22 -5.03 -12.17
N PRO A 21 6.69 -4.04 -12.94
CA PRO A 21 6.23 -2.66 -12.79
C PRO A 21 4.75 -2.51 -13.14
N VAL A 22 4.06 -1.67 -12.35
CA VAL A 22 2.69 -1.24 -12.64
C VAL A 22 2.76 0.10 -13.35
N ALA A 23 2.26 0.15 -14.57
CA ALA A 23 2.33 1.35 -15.41
C ALA A 23 1.18 2.33 -15.13
N GLN A 24 1.36 3.57 -15.56
CA GLN A 24 0.32 4.63 -15.55
C GLN A 24 -0.17 5.05 -14.16
N ILE A 25 0.69 4.98 -13.16
CA ILE A 25 0.36 5.48 -11.82
C ILE A 25 0.37 7.00 -11.82
N ARG A 26 -0.69 7.60 -11.29
CA ARG A 26 -0.85 9.06 -11.20
C ARG A 26 -0.44 9.61 -9.84
N SER A 27 -0.81 8.91 -8.79
CA SER A 27 -0.56 9.35 -7.42
C SER A 27 -0.48 8.17 -6.48
N PHE A 28 0.13 8.39 -5.34
CA PHE A 28 0.19 7.39 -4.28
C PHE A 28 0.25 8.08 -2.91
N GLY A 29 -0.10 7.35 -1.87
CA GLY A 29 0.02 7.80 -0.50
C GLY A 29 0.17 6.61 0.43
N VAL A 30 0.96 6.78 1.46
CA VAL A 30 1.12 5.81 2.54
C VAL A 30 0.68 6.47 3.84
N ASP A 31 -0.29 5.90 4.53
CA ASP A 31 -0.83 6.46 5.75
C ASP A 31 -1.18 5.39 6.77
N GLY A 32 -1.60 5.83 7.97
CA GLY A 32 -2.04 4.93 9.02
C GLY A 32 -0.92 4.21 9.77
N MET A 33 0.34 4.57 9.54
CA MET A 33 1.44 4.02 10.34
C MET A 33 1.44 4.68 11.71
N GLU A 34 1.16 3.90 12.73
CA GLU A 34 1.11 4.42 14.09
C GLU A 34 1.45 3.34 15.11
N THR A 35 1.90 3.78 16.29
CA THR A 35 2.06 2.89 17.42
C THR A 35 0.73 2.72 18.13
N GLU A 36 0.39 1.48 18.45
CA GLU A 36 -0.82 1.18 19.19
C GLU A 36 -0.65 1.61 20.65
N THR A 37 -1.64 2.30 21.17
CA THR A 37 -1.67 2.76 22.57
C THR A 37 -2.94 2.30 23.26
N TYR A 38 -2.90 2.24 24.57
CA TYR A 38 -4.09 1.96 25.38
C TYR A 38 -4.25 3.02 26.48
N ASP A 39 -5.48 3.22 26.90
CA ASP A 39 -5.82 4.12 28.00
C ASP A 39 -5.44 3.46 29.32
N SER A 40 -4.47 4.02 30.03
CA SER A 40 -3.93 3.47 31.26
C SER A 40 -4.52 4.11 32.50
N ARG A 41 -5.61 4.89 32.38
CA ARG A 41 -6.25 5.52 33.52
C ARG A 41 -6.79 4.49 34.51
N THR A 42 -6.67 4.81 35.78
CA THR A 42 -7.30 4.06 36.87
C THR A 42 -8.39 4.91 37.54
N LEU A 43 -9.34 4.26 38.20
CA LEU A 43 -10.47 4.96 38.85
C LEU A 43 -10.05 5.84 40.00
N ASP A 44 -8.93 5.55 40.64
CA ASP A 44 -8.37 6.35 41.75
C ASP A 44 -7.35 7.39 41.29
N GLY A 45 -7.11 7.49 39.97
CA GLY A 45 -6.19 8.46 39.40
C GLY A 45 -6.74 9.88 39.45
N THR A 46 -5.89 10.83 39.79
CA THR A 46 -6.23 12.26 39.84
C THR A 46 -5.62 13.03 38.65
N ALA A 47 -4.76 12.40 37.87
CA ALA A 47 -4.17 12.97 36.69
C ALA A 47 -5.13 12.94 35.48
N GLY A 48 -4.79 13.65 34.43
CA GLY A 48 -5.53 13.58 33.16
C GLY A 48 -5.42 12.23 32.46
N VAL A 49 -5.96 12.15 31.26
CA VAL A 49 -5.91 10.92 30.47
C VAL A 49 -4.46 10.57 30.12
N GLU A 50 -4.08 9.36 30.43
CA GLU A 50 -2.75 8.83 30.09
C GLU A 50 -2.91 7.66 29.12
N TYR A 51 -1.99 7.60 28.14
CA TYR A 51 -1.91 6.52 27.16
C TYR A 51 -0.53 5.89 27.22
N ASP A 52 -0.50 4.57 27.24
CA ASP A 52 0.74 3.81 27.21
C ASP A 52 0.82 2.99 25.92
N PRO A 53 2.01 2.79 25.36
CA PRO A 53 2.17 1.96 24.15
C PRO A 53 1.98 0.48 24.49
N THR A 54 1.27 -0.25 23.61
CA THR A 54 1.09 -1.70 23.75
C THR A 54 2.31 -2.50 23.30
N GLY A 55 3.22 -1.87 22.57
CA GLY A 55 4.36 -2.53 21.93
C GLY A 55 4.10 -3.00 20.51
N TYR A 56 2.87 -2.86 20.03
CA TYR A 56 2.53 -3.17 18.63
C TYR A 56 2.53 -1.90 17.77
N VAL A 57 2.79 -2.08 16.48
CA VAL A 57 2.81 -1.00 15.51
C VAL A 57 1.90 -1.37 14.34
N GLU A 58 1.01 -0.44 13.99
CA GLU A 58 0.17 -0.56 12.80
C GLU A 58 0.96 -0.13 11.57
N GLY A 59 1.03 -1.00 10.57
CA GLY A 59 1.75 -0.72 9.33
C GLY A 59 1.02 0.23 8.39
N GLY A 60 -0.28 0.44 8.61
CA GLY A 60 -1.08 1.32 7.79
C GLY A 60 -1.46 0.74 6.45
N SER A 61 -1.65 1.61 5.49
CA SER A 61 -2.04 1.25 4.14
C SER A 61 -1.37 2.13 3.10
N THR A 62 -1.22 1.60 1.89
CA THR A 62 -0.81 2.36 0.71
C THR A 62 -1.98 2.42 -0.25
N THR A 63 -2.32 3.63 -0.68
CA THR A 63 -3.32 3.85 -1.72
C THR A 63 -2.64 4.47 -2.93
N PHE A 64 -2.89 3.95 -4.10
CA PHE A 64 -2.42 4.56 -5.34
C PHE A 64 -3.52 4.60 -6.39
N GLU A 65 -3.44 5.61 -7.24
CA GLU A 65 -4.37 5.84 -8.33
C GLU A 65 -3.64 5.68 -9.65
N LEU A 66 -4.29 5.02 -10.59
CA LEU A 66 -3.74 4.78 -11.91
C LEU A 66 -4.78 5.00 -12.99
N LEU A 67 -4.31 5.30 -14.20
CA LEU A 67 -5.16 5.26 -15.39
C LEU A 67 -5.25 3.80 -15.82
N HIS A 68 -6.46 3.24 -15.73
CA HIS A 68 -6.66 1.82 -15.95
C HIS A 68 -6.66 1.45 -17.43
N ASP A 69 -5.79 0.53 -17.79
CA ASP A 69 -5.76 -0.07 -19.12
C ASP A 69 -5.79 -1.59 -18.97
N PRO A 70 -6.92 -2.23 -19.32
CA PRO A 70 -7.02 -3.69 -19.18
C PRO A 70 -6.05 -4.49 -20.03
N ALA A 71 -5.43 -3.87 -21.04
CA ALA A 71 -4.45 -4.53 -21.90
C ALA A 71 -3.07 -4.62 -21.26
N LEU A 72 -2.78 -3.82 -20.24
CA LEU A 72 -1.49 -3.83 -19.56
C LEU A 72 -1.40 -4.99 -18.56
N SER A 73 -0.31 -5.76 -18.63
CA SER A 73 -0.12 -6.93 -17.78
C SER A 73 -0.10 -6.60 -16.29
N GLY A 74 0.52 -5.48 -15.90
CA GLY A 74 0.55 -5.04 -14.50
C GLY A 74 -0.84 -4.75 -13.95
N HIS A 75 -1.73 -4.16 -14.75
CA HIS A 75 -3.11 -3.89 -14.35
C HIS A 75 -3.93 -5.18 -14.28
N GLN A 76 -3.70 -6.11 -15.20
CA GLN A 76 -4.33 -7.43 -15.17
C GLN A 76 -3.92 -8.20 -13.92
N ASP A 77 -2.66 -8.15 -13.53
CA ASP A 77 -2.15 -8.85 -12.35
C ASP A 77 -2.83 -8.36 -11.08
N ILE A 78 -3.01 -7.04 -10.94
CA ILE A 78 -3.73 -6.46 -9.79
C ILE A 78 -5.19 -6.90 -9.77
N HIS A 79 -5.85 -6.81 -10.90
CA HIS A 79 -7.24 -7.25 -11.05
C HIS A 79 -7.39 -8.73 -10.69
N ASP A 80 -6.47 -9.57 -11.13
CA ASP A 80 -6.48 -11.01 -10.87
C ASP A 80 -6.28 -11.33 -9.39
N LEU A 81 -5.45 -10.57 -8.68
CA LEU A 81 -5.27 -10.74 -7.23
C LEU A 81 -6.60 -10.57 -6.49
N VAL A 82 -7.36 -9.53 -6.84
CA VAL A 82 -8.65 -9.25 -6.19
C VAL A 82 -9.72 -10.23 -6.65
N THR A 83 -9.80 -10.49 -7.95
CA THR A 83 -10.81 -11.37 -8.52
C THR A 83 -10.64 -12.82 -8.06
N SER A 84 -9.41 -13.31 -8.02
CA SER A 84 -9.10 -14.64 -7.51
C SER A 84 -9.50 -14.80 -6.05
N ALA A 85 -9.29 -13.78 -5.23
CA ALA A 85 -9.71 -13.79 -3.83
C ALA A 85 -11.23 -13.83 -3.69
N CYS A 86 -11.96 -13.08 -4.53
CA CYS A 86 -13.41 -13.04 -4.51
C CYS A 86 -14.03 -14.34 -5.03
N LEU A 87 -13.44 -14.95 -6.04
CA LEU A 87 -13.98 -16.14 -6.70
C LEU A 87 -13.43 -17.44 -6.14
N ASN A 88 -12.35 -17.38 -5.41
CA ASN A 88 -11.68 -18.58 -4.90
C ASN A 88 -12.37 -19.07 -3.63
N THR A 89 -13.07 -20.18 -3.76
CA THR A 89 -13.75 -20.83 -2.64
C THR A 89 -12.80 -21.48 -1.64
N ASN A 90 -11.52 -21.64 -1.98
CA ASN A 90 -10.53 -22.26 -1.12
C ASN A 90 -9.91 -21.30 -0.10
N GLY A 91 -10.22 -20.02 -0.18
CA GLY A 91 -9.85 -19.05 0.85
C GLY A 91 -8.37 -18.84 1.09
N THR A 92 -7.51 -19.27 0.18
CA THR A 92 -6.07 -19.11 0.34
C THR A 92 -5.68 -17.69 -0.05
N ALA A 93 -5.71 -16.81 0.93
CA ALA A 93 -5.22 -15.45 0.76
C ALA A 93 -3.72 -15.43 1.05
N ASN A 94 -2.94 -15.18 0.05
CA ASN A 94 -1.49 -15.03 0.20
C ASN A 94 -1.13 -13.55 0.33
N LYS A 95 -0.13 -13.28 1.17
CA LYS A 95 0.47 -11.95 1.24
C LYS A 95 1.20 -11.65 -0.06
N THR A 96 1.10 -10.41 -0.53
CA THR A 96 1.79 -9.95 -1.73
C THR A 96 2.91 -8.99 -1.38
N ASN A 97 3.99 -9.03 -2.12
CA ASN A 97 5.14 -8.15 -1.94
C ASN A 97 5.09 -7.01 -2.95
N TRP A 98 5.31 -5.79 -2.47
CA TRP A 98 5.29 -4.60 -3.29
C TRP A 98 6.54 -3.79 -3.05
N LYS A 99 6.96 -3.07 -4.06
CA LYS A 99 8.19 -2.28 -4.01
C LYS A 99 7.97 -0.97 -4.76
N MET A 100 8.35 0.12 -4.14
CA MET A 100 8.29 1.44 -4.76
C MET A 100 9.71 1.96 -4.91
N ILE A 101 10.10 2.29 -6.13
CA ILE A 101 11.43 2.79 -6.45
C ILE A 101 11.31 4.25 -6.86
N PHE A 102 11.99 5.13 -6.13
CA PHE A 102 12.01 6.55 -6.42
C PHE A 102 13.08 6.89 -7.45
N ALA A 103 12.77 7.85 -8.32
CA ALA A 103 13.69 8.29 -9.37
C ALA A 103 14.74 9.25 -8.81
N ASN A 104 15.75 8.70 -8.17
CA ASN A 104 16.93 9.43 -7.75
C ASN A 104 18.19 8.67 -8.16
N THR A 105 19.38 9.29 -7.96
CA THR A 105 20.64 8.67 -8.33
C THR A 105 20.95 7.38 -7.58
N SER A 106 20.39 7.22 -6.38
CA SER A 106 20.59 6.04 -5.53
C SER A 106 19.50 4.98 -5.68
N SER A 107 18.48 5.24 -6.52
CA SER A 107 17.32 4.35 -6.70
C SER A 107 16.73 3.90 -5.36
N THR A 108 16.43 4.88 -4.51
CA THR A 108 15.88 4.63 -3.16
C THR A 108 14.60 3.81 -3.26
N GLU A 109 14.48 2.79 -2.43
CA GLU A 109 13.37 1.84 -2.48
C GLU A 109 12.58 1.87 -1.18
N MET A 110 11.26 1.65 -1.31
CA MET A 110 10.38 1.36 -0.19
C MET A 110 9.74 0.01 -0.45
N THR A 111 9.87 -0.93 0.49
CA THR A 111 9.29 -2.25 0.38
C THR A 111 8.10 -2.42 1.30
N MET A 112 7.09 -3.12 0.84
CA MET A 112 5.84 -3.32 1.54
C MET A 112 5.36 -4.75 1.37
N VAL A 113 4.72 -5.28 2.41
CA VAL A 113 4.00 -6.56 2.32
C VAL A 113 2.53 -6.26 2.53
N ALA A 114 1.70 -6.60 1.57
CA ALA A 114 0.27 -6.39 1.64
C ALA A 114 -0.46 -7.67 2.06
N ALA A 115 -1.29 -7.57 3.07
CA ALA A 115 -2.17 -8.65 3.51
C ALA A 115 -3.50 -8.64 2.73
N GLY A 116 -3.91 -7.47 2.27
CA GLY A 116 -5.14 -7.30 1.49
C GLY A 116 -4.95 -6.30 0.36
N VAL A 117 -5.66 -6.51 -0.73
CA VAL A 117 -5.66 -5.63 -1.90
C VAL A 117 -7.09 -5.27 -2.23
N GLY A 118 -7.40 -3.97 -2.24
CA GLY A 118 -8.68 -3.45 -2.70
C GLY A 118 -8.53 -2.82 -4.08
N PHE A 119 -9.53 -2.96 -4.91
CA PHE A 119 -9.50 -2.42 -6.27
C PHE A 119 -10.85 -1.80 -6.59
N SER A 120 -10.86 -0.56 -7.06
CA SER A 120 -12.06 0.12 -7.52
C SER A 120 -11.80 0.83 -8.84
N ILE A 121 -12.81 0.83 -9.71
CA ILE A 121 -12.73 1.45 -11.01
C ILE A 121 -13.74 2.59 -11.08
N THR A 122 -13.32 3.76 -11.54
CA THR A 122 -14.19 4.89 -11.79
C THR A 122 -13.95 5.41 -13.20
N GLY A 123 -15.01 5.81 -13.87
CA GLY A 123 -14.90 6.39 -15.20
C GLY A 123 -15.66 7.72 -15.28
N GLU A 124 -15.03 8.72 -15.90
CA GLU A 124 -15.62 10.01 -16.18
C GLU A 124 -15.33 10.38 -17.62
N ALA A 125 -16.28 11.05 -18.27
CA ALA A 125 -16.14 11.44 -19.68
C ALA A 125 -14.94 12.36 -19.92
N SER A 126 -14.59 13.18 -18.93
CA SER A 126 -13.51 14.16 -19.05
C SER A 126 -12.14 13.63 -18.64
N SER A 127 -12.05 12.54 -17.89
CA SER A 127 -10.79 12.06 -17.32
C SER A 127 -10.45 10.60 -17.67
N GLY A 128 -11.34 9.91 -18.37
CA GLY A 128 -11.14 8.53 -18.77
C GLY A 128 -11.34 7.53 -17.63
N LEU A 129 -10.83 6.33 -17.81
CA LEU A 129 -10.98 5.23 -16.86
C LEU A 129 -9.84 5.28 -15.83
N ALA A 130 -10.21 5.44 -14.58
CA ALA A 130 -9.26 5.45 -13.46
C ALA A 130 -9.53 4.29 -12.52
N ALA A 131 -8.49 3.80 -11.87
CA ALA A 131 -8.61 2.78 -10.84
C ALA A 131 -7.86 3.23 -9.58
N SER A 132 -8.44 2.90 -8.43
CA SER A 132 -7.82 3.13 -7.14
C SER A 132 -7.52 1.78 -6.50
N VAL A 133 -6.29 1.60 -6.07
CA VAL A 133 -5.82 0.36 -5.45
C VAL A 133 -5.37 0.68 -4.03
N THR A 134 -5.89 -0.08 -3.07
CA THR A 134 -5.53 0.07 -1.66
C THR A 134 -4.85 -1.22 -1.18
N LEU A 135 -3.66 -1.08 -0.62
CA LEU A 135 -2.89 -2.18 -0.06
C LEU A 135 -2.90 -2.06 1.46
N LYS A 136 -3.45 -3.05 2.13
CA LYS A 136 -3.38 -3.11 3.59
C LYS A 136 -2.08 -3.78 4.00
N HIS A 137 -1.22 -3.07 4.70
CA HIS A 137 0.09 -3.58 5.10
C HIS A 137 0.00 -4.68 6.15
N SER A 138 0.82 -5.70 5.98
CA SER A 138 1.12 -6.69 7.00
C SER A 138 2.49 -6.37 7.58
N GLY A 139 2.52 -5.85 8.79
CA GLY A 139 3.73 -5.32 9.39
C GLY A 139 4.07 -3.92 8.86
N CYS A 140 5.18 -3.37 9.32
CA CYS A 140 5.60 -2.04 8.92
C CYS A 140 6.29 -2.07 7.55
N PRO A 141 5.98 -1.11 6.67
CA PRO A 141 6.76 -0.96 5.44
C PRO A 141 8.18 -0.50 5.77
N VAL A 142 9.13 -0.91 4.94
CA VAL A 142 10.50 -0.41 5.02
C VAL A 142 10.55 0.89 4.23
N LEU A 143 10.65 2.00 4.96
CA LEU A 143 10.64 3.33 4.36
C LEU A 143 11.98 3.65 3.69
N PRO A 144 11.98 4.57 2.72
CA PRO A 144 13.22 5.01 2.10
C PRO A 144 14.10 5.77 3.09
N THR A 145 15.38 5.47 3.05
CA THR A 145 16.38 6.11 3.92
C THR A 145 17.42 6.87 3.12
#